data_a86000a7236064799b0c00ccf773c4b6
#
_entry.id   a86000a7236064799b0c00ccf773c4b6
#
_cell.length_a   1.000
_cell.length_b   1.000
_cell.length_c   1.000
_cell.angle_alpha   90.00
_cell.angle_beta   90.00
_cell.angle_gamma   90.00
#
_symmetry.space_group_name_H-M   'P 1'
#
loop_
_entity.id
_entity.type
_entity.pdbx_description
1 polymer ?
#
loop_
_entity_poly.entity_id
_entity_poly.type
_entity_poly.pdbx_seq_one_letter_code
_entity_poly.pdbx_strand_id
1 'polypeptide(L)'
;LQRQRFPYMLIDHQGLGDYHHSIGAENFQGAYTATRYLIELNHRRIGFITGTPVLGCSVERLAGYKAALTEFGIPIDPALIYEGDFQQPQGFEGTLTLLALPDPPTAIFASNDEMALGVMEAARVRGLRLPEDLSVIGFDDITQAAQVHPTLTTIHQPLEQMGRLAAETLLKLIND
;
A
#
# COMPACT_ATOMS: atom_id res chain seq x y z
N LEU A 1 -28.19 8.42 -3.41
CA LEU A 1 -28.34 7.48 -4.51
C LEU A 1 -29.20 6.28 -4.10
N GLN A 2 -28.93 5.59 -2.99
CA GLN A 2 -29.73 4.44 -2.51
C GLN A 2 -31.21 4.81 -2.26
N ARG A 3 -31.49 6.00 -1.68
CA ARG A 3 -32.89 6.46 -1.44
C ARG A 3 -33.68 6.73 -2.72
N GLN A 4 -33.01 6.95 -3.85
CA GLN A 4 -33.66 7.27 -5.15
C GLN A 4 -33.74 6.08 -6.09
N ARG A 5 -33.30 4.87 -5.67
CA ARG A 5 -33.21 3.65 -6.51
C ARG A 5 -32.45 3.89 -7.83
N PHE A 6 -31.52 4.81 -7.84
CA PHE A 6 -30.72 5.10 -9.03
C PHE A 6 -29.60 4.05 -9.16
N PRO A 7 -29.43 3.38 -10.31
CA PRO A 7 -28.34 2.44 -10.51
C PRO A 7 -26.99 3.14 -10.34
N TYR A 8 -26.10 2.55 -9.55
CA TYR A 8 -24.75 3.06 -9.35
C TYR A 8 -23.77 1.94 -9.10
N MET A 9 -22.50 2.20 -9.37
CA MET A 9 -21.37 1.33 -9.01
C MET A 9 -20.28 2.21 -8.40
N LEU A 10 -19.72 1.79 -7.27
CA LEU A 10 -18.58 2.43 -6.64
C LEU A 10 -17.31 1.69 -7.06
N ILE A 11 -16.26 2.43 -7.39
CA ILE A 11 -14.94 1.90 -7.69
C ILE A 11 -13.98 2.41 -6.63
N ASP A 12 -13.21 1.50 -6.04
CA ASP A 12 -12.22 1.78 -5.00
C ASP A 12 -12.77 2.65 -3.86
N HIS A 13 -13.98 2.32 -3.40
CA HIS A 13 -14.64 3.08 -2.35
C HIS A 13 -13.98 2.84 -1.00
N GLN A 14 -13.55 3.92 -0.35
CA GLN A 14 -12.75 3.88 0.88
C GLN A 14 -13.57 4.04 2.17
N GLY A 15 -14.89 4.11 2.08
CA GLY A 15 -15.77 4.21 3.25
C GLY A 15 -15.87 2.88 4.01
N LEU A 16 -15.95 2.98 5.34
CA LEU A 16 -16.20 1.84 6.21
C LEU A 16 -17.69 1.49 6.16
N GLY A 17 -18.08 0.47 5.41
CA GLY A 17 -19.45 0.00 5.31
C GLY A 17 -19.67 -1.01 4.18
N ASP A 18 -20.73 -1.82 4.31
CA ASP A 18 -21.14 -2.74 3.26
C ASP A 18 -21.85 -1.97 2.13
N TYR A 19 -21.17 -1.85 1.01
CA TYR A 19 -21.74 -1.28 -0.21
C TYR A 19 -22.02 -2.40 -1.21
N HIS A 20 -23.31 -2.69 -1.46
CA HIS A 20 -23.74 -3.80 -2.32
C HIS A 20 -23.28 -3.68 -3.79
N HIS A 21 -22.86 -2.48 -4.22
CA HIS A 21 -22.43 -2.20 -5.58
C HIS A 21 -21.07 -1.51 -5.56
N SER A 22 -20.03 -2.24 -5.12
CA SER A 22 -18.65 -1.74 -5.10
C SER A 22 -17.67 -2.76 -5.66
N ILE A 23 -16.63 -2.26 -6.29
CA ILE A 23 -15.46 -3.02 -6.75
C ILE A 23 -14.24 -2.34 -6.15
N GLY A 24 -13.40 -3.10 -5.48
CA GLY A 24 -12.16 -2.61 -4.86
C GLY A 24 -10.99 -3.56 -5.10
N ALA A 25 -9.79 -3.14 -4.75
CA ALA A 25 -8.62 -3.97 -4.72
C ALA A 25 -8.61 -4.87 -3.47
N GLU A 26 -7.91 -6.00 -3.55
CA GLU A 26 -7.68 -6.88 -2.40
C GLU A 26 -6.55 -6.33 -1.51
N ASN A 27 -6.83 -5.22 -0.83
CA ASN A 27 -5.85 -4.47 -0.05
C ASN A 27 -5.14 -5.30 1.02
N PHE A 28 -5.90 -6.10 1.78
CA PHE A 28 -5.34 -6.99 2.79
C PHE A 28 -4.37 -8.01 2.17
N GLN A 29 -4.82 -8.70 1.13
CA GLN A 29 -4.04 -9.76 0.49
C GLN A 29 -2.79 -9.20 -0.21
N GLY A 30 -2.91 -8.04 -0.86
CA GLY A 30 -1.78 -7.35 -1.48
C GLY A 30 -0.72 -6.96 -0.46
N ALA A 31 -1.12 -6.35 0.65
CA ALA A 31 -0.20 -5.96 1.72
C ALA A 31 0.43 -7.16 2.45
N TYR A 32 -0.36 -8.21 2.68
CA TYR A 32 0.17 -9.47 3.20
C TYR A 32 1.25 -10.03 2.25
N THR A 33 0.98 -10.07 0.95
CA THR A 33 1.91 -10.58 -0.07
C THR A 33 3.19 -9.75 -0.14
N ALA A 34 3.08 -8.41 -0.13
CA ALA A 34 4.22 -7.50 -0.12
C ALA A 34 5.12 -7.73 1.11
N THR A 35 4.51 -7.83 2.28
CA THR A 35 5.25 -8.05 3.54
C THR A 35 5.89 -9.43 3.58
N ARG A 36 5.16 -10.48 3.17
CA ARG A 36 5.69 -11.84 3.07
C ARG A 36 6.89 -11.89 2.12
N TYR A 37 6.82 -11.23 0.98
CA TYR A 37 7.93 -11.17 0.02
C TYR A 37 9.19 -10.57 0.66
N LEU A 38 9.09 -9.49 1.43
CA LEU A 38 10.22 -8.94 2.16
C LEU A 38 10.77 -9.91 3.22
N ILE A 39 9.88 -10.65 3.92
CA ILE A 39 10.27 -11.65 4.91
C ILE A 39 11.01 -12.82 4.24
N GLU A 40 10.55 -13.28 3.07
CA GLU A 40 11.20 -14.33 2.26
C GLU A 40 12.60 -13.90 1.76
N LEU A 41 12.82 -12.61 1.57
CA LEU A 41 14.14 -12.00 1.32
C LEU A 41 14.98 -11.82 2.60
N ASN A 42 14.59 -12.44 3.72
CA ASN A 42 15.25 -12.41 5.03
C ASN A 42 15.19 -11.07 5.77
N HIS A 43 14.33 -10.13 5.39
CA HIS A 43 14.07 -8.98 6.23
C HIS A 43 13.27 -9.38 7.49
N ARG A 44 13.66 -8.84 8.64
CA ARG A 44 12.99 -9.08 9.93
C ARG A 44 12.56 -7.79 10.61
N ARG A 45 13.21 -6.67 10.29
CA ARG A 45 12.78 -5.34 10.69
C ARG A 45 12.30 -4.61 9.44
N ILE A 46 11.00 -4.56 9.29
CA ILE A 46 10.32 -4.00 8.11
C ILE A 46 9.53 -2.78 8.57
N GLY A 47 9.88 -1.60 8.10
CA GLY A 47 9.10 -0.39 8.30
C GLY A 47 7.82 -0.42 7.47
N PHE A 48 6.74 0.14 7.99
CA PHE A 48 5.49 0.31 7.27
C PHE A 48 5.04 1.77 7.33
N ILE A 49 4.87 2.41 6.16
CA ILE A 49 4.30 3.75 6.06
C ILE A 49 2.85 3.60 5.61
N THR A 50 1.91 3.87 6.54
CA THR A 50 0.47 3.72 6.27
C THR A 50 -0.04 4.82 5.36
N GLY A 51 -1.24 4.65 4.80
CA GLY A 51 -2.03 5.77 4.29
C GLY A 51 -2.83 6.45 5.40
N THR A 52 -3.74 7.33 5.02
CA THR A 52 -4.64 8.02 5.94
C THR A 52 -5.50 7.01 6.73
N PRO A 53 -5.46 7.01 8.08
CA PRO A 53 -6.01 5.93 8.92
C PRO A 53 -7.52 5.72 8.81
N VAL A 54 -8.28 6.74 8.41
CA VAL A 54 -9.73 6.66 8.27
C VAL A 54 -10.20 5.98 6.98
N LEU A 55 -9.28 5.69 6.06
CA LEU A 55 -9.59 5.04 4.78
C LEU A 55 -9.53 3.52 4.91
N GLY A 56 -10.50 2.82 4.33
CA GLY A 56 -10.61 1.36 4.39
C GLY A 56 -9.35 0.65 3.88
N CYS A 57 -8.78 1.10 2.76
CA CYS A 57 -7.54 0.54 2.21
C CYS A 57 -6.35 0.65 3.17
N SER A 58 -6.24 1.75 3.94
CA SER A 58 -5.17 1.91 4.94
C SER A 58 -5.30 0.89 6.06
N VAL A 59 -6.53 0.68 6.57
CA VAL A 59 -6.83 -0.29 7.62
C VAL A 59 -6.52 -1.71 7.14
N GLU A 60 -6.96 -2.06 5.94
CA GLU A 60 -6.76 -3.39 5.36
C GLU A 60 -5.28 -3.66 5.04
N ARG A 61 -4.55 -2.69 4.46
CA ARG A 61 -3.11 -2.82 4.17
C ARG A 61 -2.30 -2.98 5.46
N LEU A 62 -2.61 -2.19 6.51
CA LEU A 62 -1.98 -2.36 7.82
C LEU A 62 -2.28 -3.72 8.44
N ALA A 63 -3.51 -4.22 8.29
CA ALA A 63 -3.90 -5.54 8.78
C ALA A 63 -3.14 -6.65 8.05
N GLY A 64 -2.99 -6.56 6.72
CA GLY A 64 -2.20 -7.49 5.91
C GLY A 64 -0.71 -7.53 6.30
N TYR A 65 -0.09 -6.35 6.50
CA TYR A 65 1.28 -6.23 7.01
C TYR A 65 1.44 -6.95 8.36
N LYS A 66 0.55 -6.66 9.32
CA LYS A 66 0.60 -7.29 10.65
C LYS A 66 0.38 -8.80 10.60
N ALA A 67 -0.55 -9.26 9.73
CA ALA A 67 -0.83 -10.68 9.57
C ALA A 67 0.40 -11.45 9.06
N ALA A 68 1.10 -10.92 8.07
CA ALA A 68 2.32 -11.55 7.56
C ALA A 68 3.40 -11.63 8.64
N LEU A 69 3.67 -10.55 9.39
CA LEU A 69 4.64 -10.58 10.48
C LEU A 69 4.26 -11.65 11.53
N THR A 70 2.99 -11.72 11.91
CA THR A 70 2.48 -12.67 12.91
C THR A 70 2.67 -14.10 12.46
N GLU A 71 2.34 -14.43 11.21
CA GLU A 71 2.49 -15.77 10.64
C GLU A 71 3.93 -16.26 10.68
N PHE A 72 4.88 -15.37 10.41
CA PHE A 72 6.31 -15.70 10.43
C PHE A 72 6.97 -15.51 11.82
N GLY A 73 6.18 -15.29 12.87
CA GLY A 73 6.67 -15.15 14.24
C GLY A 73 7.52 -13.90 14.48
N ILE A 74 7.38 -12.87 13.65
CA ILE A 74 8.08 -11.60 13.79
C ILE A 74 7.23 -10.67 14.68
N PRO A 75 7.78 -10.15 15.79
CA PRO A 75 7.05 -9.22 16.64
C PRO A 75 6.63 -7.95 15.90
N ILE A 76 5.39 -7.53 16.12
CA ILE A 76 4.90 -6.23 15.63
C ILE A 76 5.47 -5.14 16.52
N ASP A 77 6.37 -4.33 15.98
CA ASP A 77 6.97 -3.17 16.65
C ASP A 77 6.23 -1.89 16.22
N PRO A 78 5.47 -1.23 17.09
CA PRO A 78 4.78 0.01 16.73
C PRO A 78 5.71 1.13 16.27
N ALA A 79 6.98 1.14 16.69
CA ALA A 79 7.97 2.13 16.26
C ALA A 79 8.33 2.00 14.77
N LEU A 80 8.06 0.84 14.15
CA LEU A 80 8.24 0.60 12.72
C LEU A 80 7.03 0.99 11.87
N ILE A 81 5.96 1.51 12.47
CA ILE A 81 4.75 1.94 11.77
C ILE A 81 4.67 3.46 11.82
N TYR A 82 4.78 4.10 10.64
CA TYR A 82 4.64 5.53 10.48
C TYR A 82 3.30 5.86 9.80
N GLU A 83 2.57 6.84 10.34
CA GLU A 83 1.30 7.29 9.77
C GLU A 83 1.53 8.28 8.64
N GLY A 84 1.19 7.89 7.42
CA GLY A 84 1.27 8.70 6.22
C GLY A 84 -0.11 9.15 5.72
N ASP A 85 -0.15 9.66 4.47
CA ASP A 85 -1.34 10.26 3.88
C ASP A 85 -1.50 9.95 2.38
N PHE A 86 -0.77 8.96 1.87
CA PHE A 86 -0.66 8.60 0.46
C PHE A 86 0.10 9.60 -0.43
N GLN A 87 0.73 10.62 0.14
CA GLN A 87 1.51 11.60 -0.61
C GLN A 87 3.01 11.38 -0.45
N GLN A 88 3.77 11.66 -1.50
CA GLN A 88 5.22 11.50 -1.55
C GLN A 88 5.95 12.18 -0.38
N PRO A 89 5.61 13.41 0.07
CA PRO A 89 6.28 14.04 1.21
C PRO A 89 6.19 13.23 2.51
N GLN A 90 5.05 12.57 2.77
CA GLN A 90 4.92 11.73 3.98
C GLN A 90 5.72 10.43 3.86
N GLY A 91 5.89 9.90 2.65
CA GLY A 91 6.84 8.81 2.39
C GLY A 91 8.28 9.20 2.73
N PHE A 92 8.70 10.40 2.33
CA PHE A 92 10.01 10.95 2.62
C PHE A 92 10.23 11.16 4.13
N GLU A 93 9.35 11.90 4.81
CA GLU A 93 9.44 12.20 6.24
C GLU A 93 9.36 10.94 7.10
N GLY A 94 8.44 10.02 6.76
CA GLY A 94 8.31 8.72 7.43
C GLY A 94 9.60 7.91 7.35
N THR A 95 10.25 7.91 6.19
CA THR A 95 11.54 7.23 6.01
C THR A 95 12.61 7.83 6.88
N LEU A 96 12.74 9.16 6.92
CA LEU A 96 13.72 9.80 7.79
C LEU A 96 13.49 9.46 9.27
N THR A 97 12.23 9.39 9.69
CA THR A 97 11.84 9.01 11.06
C THR A 97 12.21 7.57 11.37
N LEU A 98 11.88 6.63 10.48
CA LEU A 98 12.18 5.22 10.64
C LEU A 98 13.70 4.93 10.64
N LEU A 99 14.46 5.63 9.79
CA LEU A 99 15.91 5.49 9.72
C LEU A 99 16.65 6.16 10.90
N ALA A 100 15.97 7.01 11.66
CA ALA A 100 16.54 7.61 12.88
C ALA A 100 16.37 6.73 14.14
N LEU A 101 15.68 5.59 14.04
CA LEU A 101 15.55 4.64 15.15
C LEU A 101 16.93 4.08 15.53
N PRO A 102 17.16 3.72 16.81
CA PRO A 102 18.41 3.09 17.24
C PRO A 102 18.75 1.79 16.48
N ASP A 103 17.72 1.05 16.09
CA ASP A 103 17.79 -0.14 15.25
C ASP A 103 16.82 0.05 14.08
N PRO A 104 17.28 0.65 12.95
CA PRO A 104 16.40 1.02 11.85
C PRO A 104 15.93 -0.19 11.05
N PRO A 105 14.83 -0.07 10.29
CA PRO A 105 14.39 -1.11 9.39
C PRO A 105 15.37 -1.33 8.24
N THR A 106 15.46 -2.56 7.74
CA THR A 106 16.24 -2.93 6.56
C THR A 106 15.39 -2.96 5.27
N ALA A 107 14.09 -2.85 5.42
CA ALA A 107 13.14 -2.70 4.33
C ALA A 107 11.98 -1.79 4.75
N ILE A 108 11.39 -1.08 3.80
CA ILE A 108 10.18 -0.27 4.01
C ILE A 108 9.11 -0.70 2.99
N PHE A 109 7.94 -1.03 3.51
CA PHE A 109 6.72 -1.14 2.73
C PHE A 109 5.94 0.18 2.85
N ALA A 110 5.80 0.89 1.75
CA ALA A 110 4.96 2.08 1.65
C ALA A 110 3.57 1.69 1.14
N SER A 111 2.53 2.22 1.76
CA SER A 111 1.14 1.85 1.49
C SER A 111 0.67 2.19 0.07
N ASN A 112 1.41 3.04 -0.66
CA ASN A 112 1.25 3.25 -2.09
C ASN A 112 2.57 3.65 -2.75
N ASP A 113 2.60 3.69 -4.09
CA ASP A 113 3.80 4.00 -4.87
C ASP A 113 4.23 5.47 -4.72
N GLU A 114 3.30 6.41 -4.58
CA GLU A 114 3.65 7.82 -4.36
C GLU A 114 4.50 7.97 -3.09
N MET A 115 4.10 7.34 -1.97
CA MET A 115 4.93 7.33 -0.77
C MET A 115 6.22 6.52 -0.96
N ALA A 116 6.20 5.41 -1.73
CA ALA A 116 7.40 4.65 -2.04
C ALA A 116 8.45 5.48 -2.79
N LEU A 117 8.03 6.35 -3.72
CA LEU A 117 8.92 7.32 -4.36
C LEU A 117 9.55 8.28 -3.34
N GLY A 118 8.78 8.71 -2.32
CA GLY A 118 9.31 9.48 -1.19
C GLY A 118 10.35 8.71 -0.37
N VAL A 119 10.11 7.40 -0.13
CA VAL A 119 11.08 6.51 0.53
C VAL A 119 12.38 6.46 -0.27
N MET A 120 12.31 6.26 -1.58
CA MET A 120 13.49 6.18 -2.46
C MET A 120 14.26 7.51 -2.47
N GLU A 121 13.57 8.64 -2.48
CA GLU A 121 14.19 9.96 -2.39
C GLU A 121 14.91 10.17 -1.05
N ALA A 122 14.28 9.81 0.07
CA ALA A 122 14.88 9.90 1.41
C ALA A 122 16.12 9.00 1.53
N ALA A 123 16.07 7.77 0.99
CA ALA A 123 17.21 6.87 0.94
C ALA A 123 18.37 7.50 0.16
N ARG A 124 18.12 8.08 -1.02
CA ARG A 124 19.10 8.78 -1.82
C ARG A 124 19.74 9.96 -1.07
N VAL A 125 18.93 10.79 -0.39
CA VAL A 125 19.44 11.92 0.42
C VAL A 125 20.31 11.43 1.58
N ARG A 126 20.01 10.27 2.15
CA ARG A 126 20.80 9.62 3.20
C ARG A 126 22.02 8.86 2.67
N GLY A 127 22.23 8.80 1.35
CA GLY A 127 23.34 8.08 0.73
C GLY A 127 23.20 6.56 0.78
N LEU A 128 21.98 6.04 1.01
CA LEU A 128 21.69 4.61 1.00
C LEU A 128 21.51 4.10 -0.42
N ARG A 129 22.05 2.91 -0.69
CA ARG A 129 21.87 2.19 -1.95
C ARG A 129 20.60 1.35 -1.87
N LEU A 130 19.83 1.36 -2.94
CA LEU A 130 18.65 0.53 -3.09
C LEU A 130 18.94 -0.56 -4.14
N PRO A 131 18.70 -1.84 -3.85
CA PRO A 131 18.15 -2.40 -2.60
C PRO A 131 19.19 -2.78 -1.54
N GLU A 132 20.49 -2.56 -1.75
CA GLU A 132 21.59 -3.14 -0.96
C GLU A 132 21.58 -2.71 0.51
N ASP A 133 21.27 -1.44 0.78
CA ASP A 133 21.26 -0.88 2.13
C ASP A 133 19.81 -0.74 2.68
N LEU A 134 18.81 -0.62 1.78
CA LEU A 134 17.40 -0.55 2.13
C LEU A 134 16.54 -1.09 0.98
N SER A 135 15.71 -2.10 1.24
CA SER A 135 14.70 -2.57 0.29
C SER A 135 13.42 -1.73 0.39
N VAL A 136 12.79 -1.47 -0.75
CA VAL A 136 11.55 -0.70 -0.84
C VAL A 136 10.51 -1.46 -1.64
N ILE A 137 9.28 -1.52 -1.14
CA ILE A 137 8.13 -2.03 -1.88
C ILE A 137 6.95 -1.06 -1.76
N GLY A 138 6.25 -0.85 -2.86
CA GLY A 138 5.06 0.00 -2.97
C GLY A 138 3.78 -0.81 -3.17
N PHE A 139 2.76 -0.08 -3.58
CA PHE A 139 1.43 -0.61 -3.92
C PHE A 139 0.81 0.33 -4.96
N ASP A 140 0.17 -0.17 -5.98
CA ASP A 140 -0.64 0.42 -7.06
C ASP A 140 -0.11 0.08 -8.45
N ASP A 141 1.22 -0.03 -8.66
CA ASP A 141 1.90 -0.21 -9.95
C ASP A 141 1.65 0.99 -10.89
N ILE A 142 1.92 2.20 -10.38
CA ILE A 142 1.85 3.40 -11.21
C ILE A 142 2.95 3.43 -12.27
N THR A 143 2.73 4.16 -13.34
CA THR A 143 3.69 4.26 -14.47
C THR A 143 5.09 4.66 -14.02
N GLN A 144 5.22 5.52 -13.03
CA GLN A 144 6.49 5.99 -12.47
C GLN A 144 7.30 4.88 -11.81
N ALA A 145 6.65 3.83 -11.28
CA ALA A 145 7.33 2.69 -10.65
C ALA A 145 8.33 2.01 -11.60
N ALA A 146 8.00 1.94 -12.89
CA ALA A 146 8.88 1.39 -13.91
C ALA A 146 9.91 2.40 -14.47
N GLN A 147 9.79 3.69 -14.16
CA GLN A 147 10.62 4.76 -14.73
C GLN A 147 11.74 5.23 -13.79
N VAL A 148 11.62 4.96 -12.49
CA VAL A 148 12.65 5.32 -11.50
C VAL A 148 13.83 4.34 -11.53
N HIS A 149 14.97 4.73 -10.97
CA HIS A 149 16.14 3.88 -10.84
C HIS A 149 16.63 3.81 -9.38
N PRO A 150 16.73 2.57 -8.80
CA PRO A 150 16.24 1.31 -9.39
C PRO A 150 14.73 1.34 -9.61
N THR A 151 14.17 0.45 -10.46
CA THR A 151 12.73 0.31 -10.62
C THR A 151 12.08 -0.14 -9.32
N LEU A 152 10.89 0.39 -9.02
CA LEU A 152 10.17 0.09 -7.79
C LEU A 152 9.45 -1.26 -7.89
N THR A 153 9.69 -2.15 -6.93
CA THR A 153 8.86 -3.33 -6.69
C THR A 153 7.54 -2.87 -6.08
N THR A 154 6.42 -3.32 -6.62
CA THR A 154 5.09 -2.87 -6.18
C THR A 154 4.03 -3.95 -6.36
N ILE A 155 2.90 -3.80 -5.66
CA ILE A 155 1.69 -4.61 -5.84
C ILE A 155 0.84 -3.98 -6.93
N HIS A 156 0.57 -4.73 -7.99
CA HIS A 156 -0.25 -4.29 -9.10
C HIS A 156 -1.75 -4.24 -8.75
N GLN A 157 -2.38 -3.09 -8.98
CA GLN A 157 -3.83 -2.94 -8.98
C GLN A 157 -4.38 -3.08 -10.42
N PRO A 158 -5.30 -4.01 -10.70
CA PRO A 158 -5.83 -4.22 -12.05
C PRO A 158 -6.92 -3.18 -12.40
N LEU A 159 -6.56 -1.89 -12.42
CA LEU A 159 -7.49 -0.76 -12.54
C LEU A 159 -8.36 -0.82 -13.81
N GLU A 160 -7.77 -1.26 -14.94
CA GLU A 160 -8.53 -1.43 -16.20
C GLU A 160 -9.61 -2.51 -16.05
N GLN A 161 -9.26 -3.64 -15.43
CA GLN A 161 -10.22 -4.74 -15.19
C GLN A 161 -11.32 -4.30 -14.21
N MET A 162 -10.96 -3.56 -13.15
CA MET A 162 -11.92 -3.01 -12.18
C MET A 162 -12.89 -2.05 -12.87
N GLY A 163 -12.39 -1.14 -13.72
CA GLY A 163 -13.22 -0.20 -14.48
C GLY A 163 -14.17 -0.90 -15.44
N ARG A 164 -13.68 -1.91 -16.19
CA ARG A 164 -14.50 -2.71 -17.11
C ARG A 164 -15.61 -3.46 -16.36
N LEU A 165 -15.26 -4.15 -15.28
CA LEU A 165 -16.23 -4.90 -14.48
C LEU A 165 -17.30 -3.99 -13.85
N ALA A 166 -16.91 -2.80 -13.42
CA ALA A 166 -17.82 -1.78 -12.89
C ALA A 166 -18.83 -1.35 -13.97
N ALA A 167 -18.36 -1.06 -15.18
CA ALA A 167 -19.23 -0.66 -16.29
C ALA A 167 -20.18 -1.77 -16.70
N GLU A 168 -19.70 -3.01 -16.85
CA GLU A 168 -20.52 -4.17 -17.19
C GLU A 168 -21.60 -4.42 -16.14
N THR A 169 -21.27 -4.32 -14.86
CA THR A 169 -22.21 -4.51 -13.76
C THR A 169 -23.25 -3.39 -13.72
N LEU A 170 -22.83 -2.14 -13.89
CA LEU A 170 -23.74 -1.01 -13.95
C LEU A 170 -24.74 -1.13 -15.11
N LEU A 171 -24.28 -1.55 -16.29
CA LEU A 171 -25.17 -1.77 -17.44
C LEU A 171 -26.22 -2.87 -17.18
N LYS A 172 -25.87 -3.92 -16.45
CA LYS A 172 -26.85 -4.94 -16.03
C LYS A 172 -27.88 -4.34 -15.08
N LEU A 173 -27.45 -3.57 -14.07
CA LEU A 173 -28.36 -2.91 -13.11
C LEU A 173 -29.32 -1.87 -13.75
N ILE A 174 -28.97 -1.32 -14.91
CA ILE A 174 -29.83 -0.38 -15.65
C ILE A 174 -30.90 -1.13 -16.47
N ASN A 175 -30.58 -2.35 -16.93
CA ASN A 175 -31.46 -3.11 -17.80
C ASN A 175 -32.39 -4.08 -17.05
N ASP A 176 -32.19 -4.28 -15.76
CA ASP A 176 -33.06 -5.04 -14.86
C ASP A 176 -34.14 -4.15 -14.22
#